data_e4f868a602afbf12e67164519b611a63
#
_entry.id   e4f868a602afbf12e67164519b611a63
#
_cell.length_a   1.000
_cell.length_b   1.000
_cell.length_c   1.000
_cell.angle_alpha   90.00
_cell.angle_beta   90.00
_cell.angle_gamma   90.00
#
_symmetry.space_group_name_H-M   'P 1'
#
loop_
_entity.id
_entity.type
_entity.pdbx_description
1 polymer ?
#
loop_
_entity_poly.entity_id
_entity_poly.type
_entity_poly.pdbx_seq_one_letter_code
_entity_poly.pdbx_strand_id
1 'polypeptide(L)'
;DVGESMRQFLTQLGLQTSGGRRGGYAALKKQLQALAACRMTLGMTDGDRVSTIDAKPIKRFDAWLLNGLHDGAQRTLWPGELELSEDFYDTLTRHAVPLDYRALGALKHSALALDVYTWLAHRLPRVSDARGTKVSWSNLKEQFGQDYGRSKDFKKPFRHVLRQVCTVYPDARLRDAPGGLILRTQ
;
A
#
# COMPACT_ATOMS: atom_id res chain seq x y z
N ASP A 1 8.05 8.95 -14.63
CA ASP A 1 9.50 8.77 -14.60
C ASP A 1 9.90 8.07 -13.31
N VAL A 2 10.52 6.90 -13.41
CA VAL A 2 10.96 6.10 -12.26
C VAL A 2 12.44 6.32 -11.92
N GLY A 3 13.03 7.40 -12.44
CA GLY A 3 14.43 7.77 -12.24
C GLY A 3 15.38 7.12 -13.24
N GLU A 4 16.64 7.54 -13.20
CA GLU A 4 17.66 7.16 -14.18
C GLU A 4 18.30 5.80 -13.91
N SER A 5 18.11 5.23 -12.72
CA SER A 5 18.67 3.93 -12.36
C SER A 5 17.91 3.23 -11.23
N MET A 6 17.99 1.89 -11.21
CA MET A 6 17.46 1.06 -10.14
C MET A 6 18.03 1.43 -8.75
N ARG A 7 19.30 1.83 -8.72
CA ARG A 7 19.97 2.27 -7.49
C ARG A 7 19.34 3.54 -6.95
N GLN A 8 19.13 4.54 -7.83
CA GLN A 8 18.51 5.81 -7.46
C GLN A 8 17.08 5.60 -6.94
N PHE A 9 16.30 4.79 -7.64
CA PHE A 9 14.93 4.45 -7.23
C PHE A 9 14.88 3.76 -5.86
N LEU A 10 15.72 2.74 -5.63
CA LEU A 10 15.81 2.08 -4.31
C LEU A 10 16.23 3.06 -3.22
N THR A 11 17.19 3.95 -3.51
CA THR A 11 17.65 4.96 -2.56
C THR A 11 16.54 5.95 -2.21
N GLN A 12 15.77 6.41 -3.19
CA GLN A 12 14.62 7.29 -2.99
C GLN A 12 13.53 6.63 -2.12
N LEU A 13 13.32 5.32 -2.31
CA LEU A 13 12.42 4.52 -1.46
C LEU A 13 13.02 4.18 -0.09
N GLY A 14 14.28 4.56 0.16
CA GLY A 14 15.00 4.19 1.38
C GLY A 14 15.19 2.68 1.52
N LEU A 15 15.29 1.94 0.41
CA LEU A 15 15.50 0.51 0.37
C LEU A 15 16.99 0.18 0.17
N GLN A 16 17.38 -1.05 0.53
CA GLN A 16 18.76 -1.48 0.38
C GLN A 16 19.17 -1.63 -1.10
N THR A 17 20.31 -1.08 -1.46
CA THR A 17 20.91 -1.16 -2.80
C THR A 17 21.92 -2.30 -2.89
N SER A 18 21.55 -3.48 -2.39
CA SER A 18 22.42 -4.66 -2.37
C SER A 18 22.16 -5.59 -3.55
N GLY A 19 23.22 -6.19 -4.07
CA GLY A 19 23.17 -7.23 -5.11
C GLY A 19 22.94 -8.64 -4.54
N GLY A 20 22.95 -9.65 -5.43
CA GLY A 20 22.76 -11.05 -5.11
C GLY A 20 21.28 -11.50 -5.10
N ARG A 21 21.08 -12.83 -4.97
CA ARG A 21 19.71 -13.43 -5.06
C ARG A 21 18.71 -12.92 -4.03
N ARG A 22 19.17 -12.48 -2.86
CA ARG A 22 18.36 -11.94 -1.74
C ARG A 22 18.53 -10.44 -1.56
N GLY A 23 19.24 -9.76 -2.47
CA GLY A 23 19.49 -8.33 -2.38
C GLY A 23 18.29 -7.47 -2.82
N GLY A 24 18.38 -6.17 -2.53
CA GLY A 24 17.35 -5.19 -2.85
C GLY A 24 17.01 -5.15 -4.35
N TYR A 25 17.97 -5.30 -5.22
CA TYR A 25 17.73 -5.35 -6.67
C TYR A 25 16.88 -6.54 -7.10
N ALA A 26 17.15 -7.73 -6.56
CA ALA A 26 16.37 -8.92 -6.87
C ALA A 26 14.94 -8.82 -6.31
N ALA A 27 14.78 -8.28 -5.12
CA ALA A 27 13.50 -8.04 -4.50
C ALA A 27 12.67 -7.03 -5.32
N LEU A 28 13.26 -5.90 -5.71
CA LEU A 28 12.58 -4.88 -6.52
C LEU A 28 12.15 -5.45 -7.88
N LYS A 29 13.04 -6.16 -8.58
CA LYS A 29 12.71 -6.79 -9.86
C LYS A 29 11.50 -7.71 -9.74
N LYS A 30 11.46 -8.55 -8.71
CA LYS A 30 10.34 -9.46 -8.43
C LYS A 30 9.04 -8.68 -8.17
N GLN A 31 9.10 -7.60 -7.39
CA GLN A 31 7.93 -6.78 -7.08
C GLN A 31 7.41 -6.05 -8.32
N LEU A 32 8.27 -5.49 -9.16
CA LEU A 32 7.87 -4.83 -10.40
C LEU A 32 7.24 -5.81 -11.39
N GLN A 33 7.79 -7.04 -11.50
CA GLN A 33 7.19 -8.09 -12.31
C GLN A 33 5.81 -8.50 -11.81
N ALA A 34 5.66 -8.65 -10.49
CA ALA A 34 4.37 -8.97 -9.88
C ALA A 34 3.35 -7.84 -10.09
N LEU A 35 3.77 -6.58 -9.97
CA LEU A 35 2.92 -5.42 -10.22
C LEU A 35 2.51 -5.33 -11.69
N ALA A 36 3.42 -5.59 -12.63
CA ALA A 36 3.12 -5.60 -14.06
C ALA A 36 2.14 -6.71 -14.47
N ALA A 37 2.17 -7.85 -13.76
CA ALA A 37 1.26 -8.97 -13.96
C ALA A 37 -0.05 -8.82 -13.15
N CYS A 38 -0.15 -7.81 -12.29
CA CYS A 38 -1.29 -7.63 -11.39
C CYS A 38 -2.56 -7.34 -12.19
N ARG A 39 -3.61 -8.08 -11.85
CA ARG A 39 -4.99 -7.78 -12.24
C ARG A 39 -5.82 -7.68 -10.97
N MET A 40 -6.64 -6.66 -10.90
CA MET A 40 -7.52 -6.43 -9.76
C MET A 40 -8.97 -6.51 -10.23
N THR A 41 -9.77 -7.31 -9.54
CA THR A 41 -11.21 -7.33 -9.73
C THR A 41 -11.85 -6.69 -8.50
N LEU A 42 -12.52 -5.56 -8.71
CA LEU A 42 -13.21 -4.82 -7.65
C LEU A 42 -14.70 -5.09 -7.77
N GLY A 43 -15.26 -5.73 -6.77
CA GLY A 43 -16.72 -5.90 -6.62
C GLY A 43 -17.31 -4.80 -5.76
N MET A 44 -18.34 -4.14 -6.24
CA MET A 44 -19.10 -3.15 -5.49
C MET A 44 -20.57 -3.56 -5.44
N THR A 45 -21.16 -3.52 -4.25
CA THR A 45 -22.57 -3.77 -4.05
C THR A 45 -23.21 -2.49 -3.50
N ASP A 46 -24.21 -1.98 -4.21
CA ASP A 46 -24.99 -0.83 -3.80
C ASP A 46 -26.48 -1.20 -3.88
N GLY A 47 -27.07 -1.54 -2.73
CA GLY A 47 -28.38 -2.15 -2.68
C GLY A 47 -28.46 -3.45 -3.45
N ASP A 48 -29.35 -3.52 -4.44
CA ASP A 48 -29.54 -4.68 -5.32
C ASP A 48 -28.62 -4.66 -6.54
N ARG A 49 -27.78 -3.64 -6.69
CA ARG A 49 -26.87 -3.49 -7.82
C ARG A 49 -25.48 -4.02 -7.49
N VAL A 50 -25.04 -5.01 -8.23
CA VAL A 50 -23.66 -5.51 -8.20
C VAL A 50 -22.93 -5.01 -9.43
N SER A 51 -21.80 -4.34 -9.24
CA SER A 51 -20.92 -3.97 -10.33
C SER A 51 -19.52 -4.54 -10.08
N THR A 52 -18.92 -5.04 -11.14
CA THR A 52 -17.57 -5.59 -11.12
C THR A 52 -16.71 -4.79 -12.08
N ILE A 53 -15.57 -4.35 -11.59
CA ILE A 53 -14.57 -3.62 -12.39
C ILE A 53 -13.29 -4.44 -12.40
N ASP A 54 -12.86 -4.83 -13.59
CA ASP A 54 -11.54 -5.42 -13.79
C ASP A 54 -10.55 -4.32 -14.16
N ALA A 55 -9.53 -4.15 -13.33
CA ALA A 55 -8.50 -3.15 -13.53
C ALA A 55 -7.13 -3.82 -13.69
N LYS A 56 -6.41 -3.41 -14.73
CA LYS A 56 -5.00 -3.70 -14.92
C LYS A 56 -4.21 -2.41 -14.66
N PRO A 57 -3.54 -2.27 -13.51
CA PRO A 57 -2.88 -1.00 -13.13
C PRO A 57 -1.81 -0.57 -14.13
N ILE A 58 -1.05 -1.52 -14.66
CA ILE A 58 0.04 -1.24 -15.60
C ILE A 58 -0.38 -1.68 -17.00
N LYS A 59 -0.42 -0.71 -17.92
CA LYS A 59 -0.68 -0.94 -19.34
C LYS A 59 0.57 -1.49 -20.04
N ARG A 60 1.73 -0.85 -19.80
CA ARG A 60 3.00 -1.21 -20.39
C ARG A 60 4.12 -1.09 -19.36
N PHE A 61 4.94 -2.10 -19.33
CA PHE A 61 6.15 -2.14 -18.52
C PHE A 61 7.29 -2.64 -19.38
N ASP A 62 8.09 -1.70 -19.89
CA ASP A 62 9.29 -2.01 -20.66
C ASP A 62 10.44 -2.30 -19.71
N ALA A 63 10.44 -3.51 -19.17
CA ALA A 63 11.60 -4.04 -18.45
C ALA A 63 12.44 -4.81 -19.45
N TRP A 64 13.60 -4.30 -19.77
CA TRP A 64 14.64 -5.06 -20.42
C TRP A 64 15.11 -6.14 -19.44
N LEU A 65 14.43 -7.25 -19.48
CA LEU A 65 14.84 -8.44 -18.77
C LEU A 65 16.04 -9.01 -19.54
N LEU A 66 17.24 -8.66 -19.13
CA LEU A 66 18.43 -9.37 -19.56
C LEU A 66 18.33 -10.80 -18.99
N ASN A 67 17.70 -11.69 -19.76
CA ASN A 67 17.95 -13.11 -19.64
C ASN A 67 19.43 -13.30 -19.99
N GLY A 68 20.22 -13.61 -18.95
CA GLY A 68 21.58 -14.06 -18.96
C GLY A 68 22.22 -14.34 -20.33
N LEU A 69 22.76 -13.33 -20.95
CA LEU A 69 23.84 -13.51 -21.89
C LEU A 69 25.12 -13.12 -21.15
N HIS A 70 25.91 -14.13 -20.94
CA HIS A 70 27.29 -14.02 -20.48
C HIS A 70 28.08 -13.18 -21.48
N ASP A 71 28.22 -11.89 -21.21
CA ASP A 71 29.33 -11.13 -21.71
C ASP A 71 29.60 -9.91 -20.82
N GLY A 72 30.86 -9.65 -20.55
CA GLY A 72 31.39 -8.84 -19.47
C GLY A 72 31.09 -7.33 -19.48
N ALA A 73 30.00 -6.87 -20.07
CA ALA A 73 29.53 -5.50 -19.98
C ALA A 73 28.13 -5.48 -19.36
N GLN A 74 28.06 -5.52 -18.06
CA GLN A 74 26.84 -5.47 -17.28
C GLN A 74 26.21 -4.07 -17.34
N ARG A 75 25.60 -3.74 -18.44
CA ARG A 75 24.63 -2.63 -18.49
C ARG A 75 23.31 -3.15 -17.97
N THR A 76 23.03 -2.91 -16.70
CA THR A 76 21.70 -3.09 -16.12
C THR A 76 20.79 -2.05 -16.76
N LEU A 77 20.09 -2.44 -17.81
CA LEU A 77 19.09 -1.57 -18.45
C LEU A 77 17.93 -1.45 -17.49
N TRP A 78 17.80 -0.28 -16.89
CA TRP A 78 16.68 0.13 -16.08
C TRP A 78 15.54 0.54 -17.01
N PRO A 79 14.28 0.11 -16.78
CA PRO A 79 13.17 0.57 -17.58
C PRO A 79 12.98 2.07 -17.34
N GLY A 80 13.07 2.86 -18.38
CA GLY A 80 12.88 4.31 -18.31
C GLY A 80 11.44 4.70 -18.04
N GLU A 81 10.48 3.84 -18.41
CA GLU A 81 9.06 4.18 -18.40
C GLU A 81 8.19 3.03 -17.86
N LEU A 82 7.23 3.42 -17.04
CA LEU A 82 6.12 2.60 -16.60
C LEU A 82 4.83 3.35 -16.99
N GLU A 83 4.03 2.76 -17.87
CA GLU A 83 2.77 3.32 -18.31
C GLU A 83 1.61 2.71 -17.50
N LEU A 84 0.88 3.55 -16.79
CA LEU A 84 -0.35 3.14 -16.11
C LEU A 84 -1.49 3.04 -17.13
N SER A 85 -2.49 2.21 -16.87
CA SER A 85 -3.71 2.24 -17.65
C SER A 85 -4.47 3.55 -17.39
N GLU A 86 -5.16 4.07 -18.39
CA GLU A 86 -5.89 5.33 -18.31
C GLU A 86 -6.95 5.29 -17.19
N ASP A 87 -7.76 4.24 -17.17
CA ASP A 87 -8.80 4.06 -16.14
C ASP A 87 -8.21 4.04 -14.72
N PHE A 88 -7.05 3.39 -14.54
CA PHE A 88 -6.38 3.34 -13.24
C PHE A 88 -5.80 4.70 -12.87
N TYR A 89 -5.17 5.40 -13.81
CA TYR A 89 -4.65 6.75 -13.61
C TYR A 89 -5.76 7.73 -13.23
N ASP A 90 -6.88 7.70 -13.94
CA ASP A 90 -8.05 8.52 -13.67
C ASP A 90 -8.63 8.23 -12.28
N THR A 91 -8.68 6.97 -11.89
CA THR A 91 -9.13 6.57 -10.54
C THR A 91 -8.18 7.12 -9.47
N LEU A 92 -6.87 7.03 -9.67
CA LEU A 92 -5.88 7.57 -8.74
C LEU A 92 -6.02 9.09 -8.59
N THR A 93 -6.21 9.83 -9.70
CA THR A 93 -6.29 11.29 -9.66
C THR A 93 -7.58 11.78 -9.00
N ARG A 94 -8.70 11.10 -9.24
CA ARG A 94 -10.01 11.48 -8.66
C ARG A 94 -10.15 11.09 -7.19
N HIS A 95 -9.50 10.01 -6.77
CA HIS A 95 -9.69 9.40 -5.44
C HIS A 95 -8.37 9.33 -4.64
N ALA A 96 -7.40 10.13 -4.99
CA ALA A 96 -6.12 10.17 -4.30
C ALA A 96 -6.29 10.45 -2.80
N VAL A 97 -5.60 9.68 -1.99
CA VAL A 97 -5.46 9.94 -0.55
C VAL A 97 -4.10 10.60 -0.33
N PRO A 98 -4.05 11.84 0.17
CA PRO A 98 -2.78 12.49 0.46
C PRO A 98 -2.06 11.78 1.61
N LEU A 99 -0.85 11.29 1.34
CA LEU A 99 -0.02 10.58 2.31
C LEU A 99 1.33 11.30 2.50
N ASP A 100 1.81 11.39 3.74
CA ASP A 100 3.15 11.89 4.01
C ASP A 100 4.18 10.83 3.63
N TYR A 101 5.08 11.19 2.72
CA TYR A 101 6.16 10.32 2.25
C TYR A 101 7.08 9.84 3.38
N ARG A 102 7.32 10.68 4.40
CA ARG A 102 8.13 10.33 5.58
C ARG A 102 7.45 9.25 6.41
N ALA A 103 6.13 9.34 6.58
CA ALA A 103 5.34 8.33 7.28
C ALA A 103 5.38 6.99 6.52
N LEU A 104 5.24 7.01 5.18
CA LEU A 104 5.40 5.81 4.36
C LEU A 104 6.78 5.18 4.54
N GLY A 105 7.84 6.01 4.52
CA GLY A 105 9.22 5.56 4.75
C GLY A 105 9.42 4.90 6.12
N ALA A 106 8.81 5.44 7.17
CA ALA A 106 8.89 4.88 8.52
C ALA A 106 8.11 3.56 8.67
N LEU A 107 6.99 3.40 7.95
CA LEU A 107 6.11 2.24 8.03
C LEU A 107 6.41 1.14 6.99
N LYS A 108 7.34 1.35 6.08
CA LYS A 108 7.64 0.50 4.91
C LYS A 108 7.92 -0.98 5.22
N HIS A 109 8.27 -1.31 6.46
CA HIS A 109 8.58 -2.68 6.88
C HIS A 109 7.34 -3.50 7.27
N SER A 110 6.15 -2.88 7.28
CA SER A 110 4.90 -3.54 7.66
C SER A 110 3.79 -3.16 6.68
N ALA A 111 3.39 -4.09 5.84
CA ALA A 111 2.26 -3.92 4.92
C ALA A 111 0.99 -3.51 5.70
N LEU A 112 0.70 -4.20 6.79
CA LEU A 112 -0.45 -3.86 7.64
C LEU A 112 -0.37 -2.42 8.19
N ALA A 113 0.83 -1.91 8.52
CA ALA A 113 0.97 -0.53 9.00
C ALA A 113 0.71 0.48 7.89
N LEU A 114 1.16 0.20 6.67
CA LEU A 114 0.87 1.03 5.49
C LEU A 114 -0.63 1.04 5.19
N ASP A 115 -1.30 -0.11 5.23
CA ASP A 115 -2.74 -0.23 5.00
C ASP A 115 -3.54 0.54 6.06
N VAL A 116 -3.19 0.38 7.33
CA VAL A 116 -3.86 1.09 8.45
C VAL A 116 -3.61 2.59 8.35
N TYR A 117 -2.41 3.04 7.99
CA TYR A 117 -2.11 4.46 7.80
C TYR A 117 -2.94 5.05 6.65
N THR A 118 -2.95 4.40 5.50
CA THR A 118 -3.73 4.83 4.32
C THR A 118 -5.22 4.89 4.65
N TRP A 119 -5.73 3.87 5.33
CA TRP A 119 -7.12 3.84 5.79
C TRP A 119 -7.45 4.99 6.73
N LEU A 120 -6.61 5.30 7.71
CA LEU A 120 -6.83 6.42 8.63
C LEU A 120 -6.75 7.76 7.91
N ALA A 121 -5.77 7.97 7.03
CA ALA A 121 -5.63 9.18 6.23
C ALA A 121 -6.86 9.43 5.33
N HIS A 122 -7.46 8.36 4.80
CA HIS A 122 -8.69 8.43 4.04
C HIS A 122 -9.92 8.68 4.93
N ARG A 123 -10.00 7.99 6.08
CA ARG A 123 -11.22 7.92 6.89
C ARG A 123 -11.39 9.12 7.84
N LEU A 124 -10.33 9.56 8.50
CA LEU A 124 -10.40 10.60 9.54
C LEU A 124 -10.99 11.94 9.03
N PRO A 125 -10.57 12.46 7.86
CA PRO A 125 -11.14 13.71 7.34
C PRO A 125 -12.64 13.60 6.98
N ARG A 126 -13.16 12.38 6.87
CA ARG A 126 -14.56 12.10 6.53
C ARG A 126 -15.44 11.82 7.76
N VAL A 127 -14.88 11.90 8.96
CA VAL A 127 -15.66 11.77 10.21
C VAL A 127 -16.34 13.11 10.45
N SER A 128 -17.65 13.15 10.27
CA SER A 128 -18.48 14.36 10.45
C SER A 128 -19.13 14.45 11.85
N ASP A 129 -19.27 13.34 12.56
CA ASP A 129 -19.88 13.33 13.91
C ASP A 129 -18.85 13.81 14.95
N ALA A 130 -19.19 14.89 15.67
CA ALA A 130 -18.35 15.43 16.75
C ALA A 130 -18.07 14.40 17.87
N ARG A 131 -18.98 13.43 18.08
CA ARG A 131 -18.75 12.30 19.01
C ARG A 131 -17.79 11.27 18.47
N GLY A 132 -17.48 11.32 17.17
CA GLY A 132 -16.67 10.38 16.43
C GLY A 132 -17.45 9.18 15.91
N THR A 133 -16.83 8.46 14.99
CA THR A 133 -17.40 7.26 14.37
C THR A 133 -16.81 6.01 15.01
N LYS A 134 -17.65 5.13 15.52
CA LYS A 134 -17.23 3.84 16.09
C LYS A 134 -17.03 2.82 14.98
N VAL A 135 -15.86 2.17 14.99
CA VAL A 135 -15.54 1.01 14.14
C VAL A 135 -15.38 -0.22 15.03
N SER A 136 -16.15 -1.26 14.75
CA SER A 136 -16.13 -2.50 15.55
C SER A 136 -14.86 -3.33 15.30
N TRP A 137 -14.48 -4.15 16.28
CA TRP A 137 -13.39 -5.13 16.10
C TRP A 137 -13.71 -6.16 15.03
N SER A 138 -15.00 -6.43 14.78
CA SER A 138 -15.43 -7.32 13.70
C SER A 138 -15.07 -6.74 12.34
N ASN A 139 -15.48 -5.48 12.10
CA ASN A 139 -15.20 -4.79 10.82
C ASN A 139 -13.70 -4.59 10.60
N LEU A 140 -12.94 -4.26 11.66
CA LEU A 140 -11.48 -4.15 11.56
C LEU A 140 -10.82 -5.48 11.21
N LYS A 141 -11.32 -6.60 11.80
CA LYS A 141 -10.81 -7.93 11.47
C LYS A 141 -11.18 -8.34 10.05
N GLU A 142 -12.39 -8.05 9.61
CA GLU A 142 -12.83 -8.32 8.25
C GLU A 142 -11.95 -7.61 7.21
N GLN A 143 -11.60 -6.36 7.48
CA GLN A 143 -10.79 -5.54 6.58
C GLN A 143 -9.30 -5.86 6.63
N PHE A 144 -8.73 -6.07 7.82
CA PHE A 144 -7.28 -6.16 8.03
C PHE A 144 -6.80 -7.49 8.59
N GLY A 145 -7.69 -8.38 8.92
CA GLY A 145 -7.37 -9.57 9.69
C GLY A 145 -7.78 -10.87 9.02
N GLN A 146 -7.79 -10.94 7.70
CA GLN A 146 -8.20 -12.13 6.95
C GLN A 146 -7.34 -13.34 7.28
N ASP A 147 -6.05 -13.16 7.55
CA ASP A 147 -5.12 -14.24 7.93
C ASP A 147 -5.30 -14.74 9.37
N TYR A 148 -6.11 -14.05 10.19
CA TYR A 148 -6.33 -14.40 11.58
C TYR A 148 -7.61 -15.22 11.78
N GLY A 149 -7.49 -16.47 12.23
CA GLY A 149 -8.66 -17.30 12.52
C GLY A 149 -9.58 -16.70 13.61
N ARG A 150 -9.01 -16.27 14.75
CA ARG A 150 -9.78 -15.76 15.89
C ARG A 150 -9.58 -14.27 16.12
N SER A 151 -10.66 -13.56 16.49
CA SER A 151 -10.62 -12.11 16.75
C SER A 151 -9.63 -11.71 17.86
N LYS A 152 -9.41 -12.55 18.87
CA LYS A 152 -8.45 -12.27 19.94
C LYS A 152 -7.01 -12.21 19.41
N ASP A 153 -6.68 -13.06 18.43
CA ASP A 153 -5.34 -13.17 17.87
C ASP A 153 -5.04 -11.99 16.95
N PHE A 154 -6.06 -11.38 16.36
CA PHE A 154 -5.97 -10.17 15.55
C PHE A 154 -5.77 -8.89 16.38
N LYS A 155 -6.52 -8.73 17.48
CA LYS A 155 -6.58 -7.46 18.24
C LYS A 155 -5.22 -6.99 18.75
N LYS A 156 -4.40 -7.89 19.27
CA LYS A 156 -3.09 -7.53 19.86
C LYS A 156 -2.10 -7.03 18.81
N PRO A 157 -1.84 -7.76 17.70
CA PRO A 157 -1.02 -7.27 16.59
C PRO A 157 -1.56 -5.96 15.99
N PHE A 158 -2.87 -5.86 15.76
CA PHE A 158 -3.47 -4.65 15.20
C PHE A 158 -3.27 -3.42 16.09
N ARG A 159 -3.46 -3.54 17.40
CA ARG A 159 -3.17 -2.44 18.35
C ARG A 159 -1.69 -2.05 18.37
N HIS A 160 -0.79 -3.00 18.16
CA HIS A 160 0.64 -2.69 18.05
C HIS A 160 0.91 -1.84 16.80
N VAL A 161 0.39 -2.26 15.67
CA VAL A 161 0.48 -1.52 14.39
C VAL A 161 -0.18 -0.16 14.52
N LEU A 162 -1.36 -0.07 15.12
CA LEU A 162 -2.06 1.20 15.32
C LEU A 162 -1.21 2.22 16.11
N ARG A 163 -0.49 1.78 17.14
CA ARG A 163 0.45 2.65 17.87
C ARG A 163 1.59 3.15 17.00
N GLN A 164 2.16 2.27 16.15
CA GLN A 164 3.20 2.67 15.21
C GLN A 164 2.69 3.73 14.24
N VAL A 165 1.48 3.54 13.71
CA VAL A 165 0.84 4.51 12.81
C VAL A 165 0.59 5.84 13.54
N CYS A 166 0.06 5.83 14.75
CA CYS A 166 -0.17 7.06 15.53
C CYS A 166 1.13 7.82 15.87
N THR A 167 2.28 7.14 15.90
CA THR A 167 3.58 7.80 16.10
C THR A 167 3.97 8.67 14.89
N VAL A 168 3.65 8.22 13.68
CA VAL A 168 3.97 8.95 12.43
C VAL A 168 2.81 9.81 11.92
N TYR A 169 1.63 9.63 12.49
CA TYR A 169 0.43 10.41 12.21
C TYR A 169 -0.17 10.95 13.53
N PRO A 170 0.47 11.94 14.15
CA PRO A 170 0.09 12.44 15.49
C PRO A 170 -1.31 13.07 15.51
N ASP A 171 -1.79 13.57 14.37
CA ASP A 171 -3.15 14.14 14.26
C ASP A 171 -4.27 13.09 14.25
N ALA A 172 -3.93 11.80 14.16
CA ALA A 172 -4.89 10.72 14.22
C ALA A 172 -5.51 10.59 15.63
N ARG A 173 -6.71 11.12 15.79
CA ARG A 173 -7.44 11.08 17.08
C ARG A 173 -8.26 9.80 17.19
N LEU A 174 -7.73 8.86 17.93
CA LEU A 174 -8.32 7.55 18.16
C LEU A 174 -8.56 7.32 19.65
N ARG A 175 -9.65 6.60 19.98
CA ARG A 175 -9.93 6.17 21.35
C ARG A 175 -10.41 4.73 21.37
N ASP A 176 -9.87 3.93 22.27
CA ASP A 176 -10.44 2.61 22.60
C ASP A 176 -11.85 2.75 23.14
N ALA A 177 -12.75 1.88 22.71
CA ALA A 177 -14.12 1.80 23.20
C ALA A 177 -14.56 0.34 23.33
N PRO A 178 -15.57 0.04 24.18
CA PRO A 178 -16.13 -1.29 24.25
C PRO A 178 -16.53 -1.80 22.87
N GLY A 179 -15.95 -2.91 22.44
CA GLY A 179 -16.24 -3.55 21.16
C GLY A 179 -15.57 -2.94 19.91
N GLY A 180 -14.70 -1.92 20.02
CA GLY A 180 -14.06 -1.32 18.88
C GLY A 180 -13.17 -0.11 19.17
N LEU A 181 -13.01 0.74 18.16
CA LEU A 181 -12.31 2.02 18.22
C LEU A 181 -13.28 3.15 17.86
N ILE A 182 -13.07 4.33 18.44
CA ILE A 182 -13.74 5.56 18.02
C ILE A 182 -12.72 6.41 17.28
N LEU A 183 -13.04 6.74 16.03
CA LEU A 183 -12.33 7.69 15.19
C LEU A 183 -12.94 9.07 15.39
N ARG A 184 -12.11 10.08 15.57
CA ARG A 184 -12.56 11.47 15.71
C ARG A 184 -11.99 12.32 14.59
N THR A 185 -12.75 13.32 14.17
CA THR A 185 -12.22 14.37 13.28
C THR A 185 -11.05 15.08 13.94
N GLN A 186 -10.16 15.60 13.09
CA GLN A 186 -9.05 16.46 13.49
C GLN A 186 -9.55 17.79 14.02
#